data_934c28f01b5ec2d9b21d6eb2a9f1f421
#
_entry.id   934c28f01b5ec2d9b21d6eb2a9f1f421
#
_cell.length_a   1.000
_cell.length_b   1.000
_cell.length_c   1.000
_cell.angle_alpha   90.00
_cell.angle_beta   90.00
_cell.angle_gamma   90.00
#
_symmetry.space_group_name_H-M   'P 1'
#
loop_
_entity.id
_entity.type
_entity.pdbx_description
1 polymer ?
#
loop_
_entity_poly.entity_id
_entity_poly.type
_entity_poly.pdbx_seq_one_letter_code
_entity_poly.pdbx_strand_id
1 'polypeptide(L)'
;MMTSCEGVDFINNDDVTWQYCPTFAPAVLFAVLFSLTTGSHIVQAFTFKKTFSWVVIVGGAWEAIAYGLRAAGAKNIYQKGFGLPHHILIALAPLWINAYVYMVLGRMVHFFLPDKRCFGISARRLTVIFVCLDILAFLTQGASTSLLNSDTASTVKIGINIYMGGIGLQELFILIFIGLAVRFQYKMAIVERTEHSKGPWRPLLYTVYATLVLITIRIIYRLVEYSGGLHSAIATNEAAFYILDATPMFLALFSLNIFHPGRFLVGPGSEFEKKPKKAKKRKNKNKSGSGKWVLDDDGQGHFEELPLDERV
;
A
#
# COMPACT_ATOMS: atom_id res chain seq x y z
N MET A 1 32.03 -16.55 -16.19
CA MET A 1 31.68 -15.15 -15.87
C MET A 1 32.29 -14.88 -14.51
N MET A 2 33.36 -14.10 -14.44
CA MET A 2 33.95 -13.71 -13.14
C MET A 2 32.91 -12.93 -12.36
N THR A 3 32.61 -13.38 -11.16
CA THR A 3 31.75 -12.66 -10.23
C THR A 3 32.48 -11.38 -9.81
N SER A 4 31.90 -10.22 -10.05
CA SER A 4 32.50 -8.89 -9.76
C SER A 4 32.72 -8.65 -8.24
N CYS A 5 32.64 -9.70 -7.44
CA CYS A 5 32.67 -9.67 -5.98
C CYS A 5 33.91 -10.33 -5.38
N GLU A 6 34.85 -10.82 -6.17
CA GLU A 6 36.06 -11.50 -5.66
C GLU A 6 36.95 -10.50 -4.92
N GLY A 7 37.21 -10.73 -3.62
CA GLY A 7 38.00 -9.85 -2.78
C GLY A 7 37.30 -8.62 -2.19
N VAL A 8 35.97 -8.50 -2.35
CA VAL A 8 35.22 -7.36 -1.81
C VAL A 8 34.85 -7.63 -0.34
N ASP A 9 35.24 -6.71 0.54
CA ASP A 9 34.76 -6.66 1.92
C ASP A 9 33.42 -5.92 1.96
N PHE A 10 32.32 -6.66 2.19
CA PHE A 10 30.97 -6.10 2.27
C PHE A 10 30.63 -5.48 3.63
N ILE A 11 31.52 -5.66 4.62
CA ILE A 11 31.30 -5.21 6.01
C ILE A 11 31.93 -3.83 6.24
N ASN A 12 33.16 -3.62 5.74
CA ASN A 12 33.95 -2.41 6.04
C ASN A 12 34.12 -1.49 4.81
N ASN A 13 33.38 -1.72 3.73
CA ASN A 13 33.52 -0.94 2.50
C ASN A 13 32.30 -0.03 2.29
N ASP A 14 32.46 1.25 2.60
CA ASP A 14 31.42 2.29 2.45
C ASP A 14 31.01 2.55 0.98
N ASP A 15 31.79 2.06 0.01
CA ASP A 15 31.48 2.21 -1.41
C ASP A 15 30.49 1.17 -1.94
N VAL A 16 30.19 0.14 -1.12
CA VAL A 16 29.26 -0.93 -1.48
C VAL A 16 28.00 -0.83 -0.64
N THR A 17 26.83 -0.75 -1.29
CA THR A 17 25.52 -0.67 -0.62
C THR A 17 24.87 -2.06 -0.38
N TRP A 18 25.55 -3.13 -0.78
CA TRP A 18 25.09 -4.52 -0.67
C TRP A 18 25.70 -5.18 0.55
N GLN A 19 24.92 -5.99 1.28
CA GLN A 19 25.39 -6.75 2.45
C GLN A 19 26.10 -8.05 2.06
N TYR A 20 25.94 -8.48 0.80
CA TYR A 20 26.57 -9.67 0.19
C TYR A 20 26.56 -9.51 -1.34
N CYS A 21 27.28 -10.40 -2.02
CA CYS A 21 27.32 -10.38 -3.50
C CYS A 21 25.95 -10.76 -4.10
N PRO A 22 25.23 -9.85 -4.74
CA PRO A 22 23.95 -10.18 -5.35
C PRO A 22 24.15 -11.03 -6.61
N THR A 23 23.39 -12.13 -6.75
CA THR A 23 23.36 -12.97 -7.93
C THR A 23 22.45 -12.42 -9.01
N PHE A 24 22.94 -12.41 -10.26
CA PHE A 24 22.20 -11.83 -11.39
C PHE A 24 20.97 -12.65 -11.79
N ALA A 25 21.11 -13.98 -11.89
CA ALA A 25 20.08 -14.83 -12.46
C ALA A 25 18.76 -14.83 -11.66
N PRO A 26 18.74 -15.02 -10.33
CA PRO A 26 17.50 -14.95 -9.56
C PRO A 26 16.92 -13.53 -9.52
N ALA A 27 17.76 -12.48 -9.54
CA ALA A 27 17.27 -11.10 -9.62
C ALA A 27 16.48 -10.86 -10.92
N VAL A 28 17.01 -11.31 -12.07
CA VAL A 28 16.30 -11.22 -13.35
C VAL A 28 15.03 -12.07 -13.35
N LEU A 29 15.08 -13.30 -12.80
CA LEU A 29 13.89 -14.16 -12.69
C LEU A 29 12.75 -13.43 -11.98
N PHE A 30 13.01 -12.89 -10.80
CA PHE A 30 11.97 -12.18 -10.03
C PHE A 30 11.55 -10.87 -10.69
N ALA A 31 12.44 -10.12 -11.33
CA ALA A 31 12.07 -8.95 -12.12
C ALA A 31 11.07 -9.29 -13.23
N VAL A 32 11.29 -10.40 -13.94
CA VAL A 32 10.38 -10.90 -14.99
C VAL A 32 9.06 -11.36 -14.40
N LEU A 33 9.08 -12.17 -13.32
CA LEU A 33 7.88 -12.67 -12.66
C LEU A 33 6.98 -11.52 -12.15
N PHE A 34 7.55 -10.54 -11.47
CA PHE A 34 6.81 -9.37 -11.01
C PHE A 34 6.31 -8.51 -12.17
N SER A 35 7.08 -8.37 -13.26
CA SER A 35 6.63 -7.62 -14.45
C SER A 35 5.45 -8.29 -15.14
N LEU A 36 5.47 -9.61 -15.30
CA LEU A 36 4.36 -10.38 -15.89
C LEU A 36 3.10 -10.32 -15.02
N THR A 37 3.28 -10.44 -13.70
CA THR A 37 2.18 -10.36 -12.74
C THR A 37 1.54 -8.97 -12.73
N THR A 38 2.38 -7.92 -12.76
CA THR A 38 1.92 -6.52 -12.85
C THR A 38 1.20 -6.25 -14.17
N GLY A 39 1.76 -6.71 -15.29
CA GLY A 39 1.11 -6.62 -16.61
C GLY A 39 -0.26 -7.28 -16.63
N SER A 40 -0.38 -8.47 -15.99
CA SER A 40 -1.68 -9.13 -15.82
C SER A 40 -2.67 -8.30 -15.00
N HIS A 41 -2.24 -7.66 -13.91
CA HIS A 41 -3.09 -6.74 -13.14
C HIS A 41 -3.52 -5.52 -13.95
N ILE A 42 -2.66 -4.98 -14.80
CA ILE A 42 -3.00 -3.87 -15.70
C ILE A 42 -4.11 -4.30 -16.67
N VAL A 43 -3.94 -5.43 -17.35
CA VAL A 43 -4.96 -5.98 -18.26
C VAL A 43 -6.29 -6.21 -17.54
N GLN A 44 -6.25 -6.80 -16.34
CA GLN A 44 -7.44 -7.05 -15.52
C GLN A 44 -8.11 -5.75 -15.04
N ALA A 45 -7.35 -4.71 -14.72
CA ALA A 45 -7.89 -3.41 -14.33
C ALA A 45 -8.73 -2.79 -15.46
N PHE A 46 -8.26 -2.87 -16.70
CA PHE A 46 -9.01 -2.41 -17.88
C PHE A 46 -10.21 -3.31 -18.20
N THR A 47 -10.04 -4.63 -18.13
CA THR A 47 -11.09 -5.61 -18.44
C THR A 47 -12.26 -5.52 -17.46
N PHE A 48 -11.96 -5.53 -16.15
CA PHE A 48 -12.99 -5.49 -15.10
C PHE A 48 -13.40 -4.08 -14.70
N LYS A 49 -12.75 -3.03 -15.24
CA LYS A 49 -13.01 -1.60 -14.95
C LYS A 49 -13.05 -1.28 -13.46
N LYS A 50 -12.19 -1.94 -12.67
CA LYS A 50 -12.08 -1.71 -11.22
C LYS A 50 -11.03 -0.65 -10.94
N THR A 51 -11.46 0.57 -10.63
CA THR A 51 -10.57 1.72 -10.44
C THR A 51 -9.55 1.53 -9.32
N PHE A 52 -9.87 0.75 -8.29
CA PHE A 52 -8.96 0.55 -7.15
C PHE A 52 -7.78 -0.39 -7.44
N SER A 53 -7.79 -1.10 -8.57
CA SER A 53 -6.69 -2.01 -8.95
C SER A 53 -5.37 -1.28 -9.22
N TRP A 54 -5.37 0.06 -9.40
CA TRP A 54 -4.14 0.82 -9.53
C TRP A 54 -3.18 0.63 -8.34
N VAL A 55 -3.72 0.36 -7.14
CA VAL A 55 -2.94 0.19 -5.91
C VAL A 55 -2.04 -1.06 -6.01
N VAL A 56 -2.59 -2.19 -6.44
CA VAL A 56 -1.79 -3.42 -6.62
C VAL A 56 -0.83 -3.31 -7.80
N ILE A 57 -1.19 -2.56 -8.85
CA ILE A 57 -0.32 -2.29 -10.00
C ILE A 57 0.93 -1.52 -9.55
N VAL A 58 0.77 -0.49 -8.73
CA VAL A 58 1.92 0.27 -8.17
C VAL A 58 2.79 -0.64 -7.31
N GLY A 59 2.20 -1.45 -6.42
CA GLY A 59 2.96 -2.40 -5.60
C GLY A 59 3.79 -3.38 -6.44
N GLY A 60 3.16 -4.01 -7.44
CA GLY A 60 3.85 -4.94 -8.34
C GLY A 60 4.92 -4.27 -9.21
N ALA A 61 4.67 -3.03 -9.69
CA ALA A 61 5.64 -2.27 -10.45
C ALA A 61 6.88 -1.91 -9.59
N TRP A 62 6.69 -1.57 -8.32
CA TRP A 62 7.80 -1.29 -7.42
C TRP A 62 8.65 -2.53 -7.14
N GLU A 63 8.03 -3.71 -6.97
CA GLU A 63 8.77 -4.98 -6.88
C GLU A 63 9.55 -5.24 -8.17
N ALA A 64 8.93 -5.12 -9.35
CA ALA A 64 9.59 -5.36 -10.63
C ALA A 64 10.81 -4.42 -10.83
N ILE A 65 10.65 -3.14 -10.50
CA ILE A 65 11.74 -2.15 -10.58
C ILE A 65 12.83 -2.49 -9.54
N ALA A 66 12.47 -2.85 -8.31
CA ALA A 66 13.42 -3.19 -7.27
C ALA A 66 14.31 -4.38 -7.69
N TYR A 67 13.72 -5.45 -8.22
CA TYR A 67 14.48 -6.61 -8.70
C TYR A 67 15.27 -6.29 -10.00
N GLY A 68 14.77 -5.40 -10.84
CA GLY A 68 15.52 -4.86 -11.99
C GLY A 68 16.79 -4.10 -11.55
N LEU A 69 16.66 -3.25 -10.53
CA LEU A 69 17.81 -2.54 -9.93
C LEU A 69 18.79 -3.51 -9.27
N ARG A 70 18.27 -4.57 -8.61
CA ARG A 70 19.12 -5.63 -8.05
C ARG A 70 19.91 -6.36 -9.13
N ALA A 71 19.28 -6.69 -10.26
CA ALA A 71 19.96 -7.31 -11.40
C ALA A 71 21.03 -6.39 -11.99
N ALA A 72 20.76 -5.08 -12.10
CA ALA A 72 21.75 -4.10 -12.54
C ALA A 72 22.92 -3.97 -11.54
N GLY A 73 22.62 -3.94 -10.24
CA GLY A 73 23.61 -3.91 -9.15
C GLY A 73 24.50 -5.15 -9.11
N ALA A 74 23.96 -6.33 -9.44
CA ALA A 74 24.74 -7.56 -9.54
C ALA A 74 25.82 -7.51 -10.63
N LYS A 75 25.68 -6.63 -11.64
CA LYS A 75 26.72 -6.40 -12.66
C LYS A 75 27.72 -5.34 -12.23
N ASN A 76 27.34 -4.40 -11.40
CA ASN A 76 28.20 -3.31 -10.92
C ASN A 76 27.86 -2.97 -9.47
N ILE A 77 28.53 -3.63 -8.53
CA ILE A 77 28.27 -3.52 -7.08
C ILE A 77 28.68 -2.17 -6.49
N TYR A 78 29.59 -1.44 -7.12
CA TYR A 78 30.07 -0.14 -6.65
C TYR A 78 29.14 1.03 -7.02
N GLN A 79 28.14 0.78 -7.86
CA GLN A 79 27.21 1.84 -8.25
C GLN A 79 26.10 2.00 -7.20
N LYS A 80 26.27 2.95 -6.29
CA LYS A 80 25.33 3.28 -5.19
C LYS A 80 23.91 3.58 -5.68
N GLY A 81 23.76 4.03 -6.93
CA GLY A 81 22.46 4.31 -7.56
C GLY A 81 21.54 3.10 -7.75
N PHE A 82 22.01 1.87 -7.58
CA PHE A 82 21.19 0.66 -7.71
C PHE A 82 20.80 0.07 -6.36
N GLY A 83 21.70 0.01 -5.40
CA GLY A 83 21.44 -0.66 -4.12
C GLY A 83 20.43 0.09 -3.25
N LEU A 84 20.66 1.37 -2.99
CA LEU A 84 19.77 2.16 -2.12
C LEU A 84 18.33 2.22 -2.64
N PRO A 85 18.05 2.55 -3.91
CA PRO A 85 16.68 2.52 -4.42
C PRO A 85 16.07 1.11 -4.41
N HIS A 86 16.82 0.04 -4.64
CA HIS A 86 16.34 -1.33 -4.48
C HIS A 86 15.80 -1.57 -3.08
N HIS A 87 16.58 -1.26 -2.04
CA HIS A 87 16.17 -1.46 -0.65
C HIS A 87 14.93 -0.62 -0.28
N ILE A 88 14.86 0.63 -0.75
CA ILE A 88 13.69 1.50 -0.49
C ILE A 88 12.43 0.93 -1.15
N LEU A 89 12.51 0.55 -2.44
CA LEU A 89 11.35 0.06 -3.17
C LEU A 89 10.83 -1.27 -2.61
N ILE A 90 11.73 -2.19 -2.24
CA ILE A 90 11.34 -3.48 -1.69
C ILE A 90 10.73 -3.35 -0.29
N ALA A 91 11.11 -2.33 0.48
CA ALA A 91 10.51 -2.02 1.77
C ALA A 91 9.12 -1.36 1.63
N LEU A 92 8.91 -0.56 0.59
CA LEU A 92 7.67 0.19 0.33
C LEU A 92 6.61 -0.61 -0.42
N ALA A 93 7.01 -1.55 -1.30
CA ALA A 93 6.06 -2.31 -2.13
C ALA A 93 4.98 -3.05 -1.32
N PRO A 94 5.26 -3.68 -0.18
CA PRO A 94 4.25 -4.36 0.64
C PRO A 94 3.16 -3.44 1.17
N LEU A 95 3.45 -2.15 1.41
CA LEU A 95 2.42 -1.20 1.84
C LEU A 95 1.28 -1.10 0.81
N TRP A 96 1.62 -1.11 -0.47
CA TRP A 96 0.63 -1.09 -1.55
C TRP A 96 -0.16 -2.39 -1.61
N ILE A 97 0.49 -3.53 -1.39
CA ILE A 97 -0.15 -4.85 -1.43
C ILE A 97 -1.08 -5.00 -0.23
N ASN A 98 -0.66 -4.61 0.98
CA ASN A 98 -1.48 -4.56 2.18
C ASN A 98 -2.71 -3.65 1.95
N ALA A 99 -2.48 -2.42 1.47
CA ALA A 99 -3.55 -1.48 1.18
C ALA A 99 -4.58 -2.08 0.21
N TYR A 100 -4.12 -2.79 -0.82
CA TYR A 100 -5.02 -3.45 -1.77
C TYR A 100 -5.86 -4.55 -1.10
N VAL A 101 -5.25 -5.40 -0.27
CA VAL A 101 -5.95 -6.46 0.47
C VAL A 101 -7.00 -5.85 1.42
N TYR A 102 -6.66 -4.77 2.13
CA TYR A 102 -7.61 -4.04 2.97
C TYR A 102 -8.77 -3.45 2.16
N MET A 103 -8.47 -2.94 0.95
CA MET A 103 -9.50 -2.44 0.04
C MET A 103 -10.39 -3.56 -0.50
N VAL A 104 -9.85 -4.74 -0.76
CA VAL A 104 -10.63 -5.91 -1.21
C VAL A 104 -11.60 -6.35 -0.12
N LEU A 105 -11.13 -6.59 1.11
CA LEU A 105 -12.01 -6.98 2.22
C LEU A 105 -13.04 -5.88 2.53
N GLY A 106 -12.64 -4.62 2.52
CA GLY A 106 -13.57 -3.50 2.70
C GLY A 106 -14.70 -3.50 1.67
N ARG A 107 -14.40 -3.83 0.40
CA ARG A 107 -15.43 -3.95 -0.64
C ARG A 107 -16.28 -5.21 -0.48
N MET A 108 -15.69 -6.32 -0.02
CA MET A 108 -16.47 -7.52 0.32
C MET A 108 -17.48 -7.22 1.42
N VAL A 109 -17.08 -6.53 2.48
CA VAL A 109 -17.98 -6.08 3.56
C VAL A 109 -19.09 -5.18 3.02
N HIS A 110 -18.76 -4.25 2.13
CA HIS A 110 -19.74 -3.32 1.54
C HIS A 110 -20.74 -4.01 0.61
N PHE A 111 -20.29 -4.99 -0.17
CA PHE A 111 -21.08 -5.64 -1.20
C PHE A 111 -21.94 -6.79 -0.68
N PHE A 112 -21.34 -7.65 0.15
CA PHE A 112 -21.99 -8.87 0.59
C PHE A 112 -22.81 -8.72 1.89
N LEU A 113 -22.38 -7.84 2.83
CA LEU A 113 -23.11 -7.68 4.10
C LEU A 113 -24.26 -6.67 3.98
N PRO A 114 -25.45 -7.00 4.50
CA PRO A 114 -26.61 -6.10 4.48
C PRO A 114 -26.34 -4.79 5.24
N ASP A 115 -25.70 -4.87 6.41
CA ASP A 115 -25.39 -3.74 7.28
C ASP A 115 -24.18 -2.90 6.82
N LYS A 116 -23.43 -3.40 5.81
CA LYS A 116 -22.22 -2.76 5.26
C LYS A 116 -21.18 -2.38 6.34
N ARG A 117 -21.19 -3.07 7.49
CA ARG A 117 -20.33 -2.79 8.66
C ARG A 117 -19.72 -4.07 9.21
N CYS A 118 -18.49 -3.94 9.70
CA CYS A 118 -17.82 -4.95 10.48
C CYS A 118 -17.36 -4.32 11.81
N PHE A 119 -17.69 -4.91 12.97
CA PHE A 119 -17.47 -4.32 14.30
C PHE A 119 -18.01 -2.88 14.45
N GLY A 120 -19.15 -2.56 13.87
CA GLY A 120 -19.71 -1.20 13.91
C GLY A 120 -19.00 -0.17 13.01
N ILE A 121 -17.83 -0.52 12.46
CA ILE A 121 -17.04 0.34 11.57
C ILE A 121 -17.52 0.15 10.14
N SER A 122 -17.73 1.25 9.41
CA SER A 122 -18.08 1.17 7.99
C SER A 122 -16.91 0.65 7.16
N ALA A 123 -17.19 -0.14 6.15
CA ALA A 123 -16.21 -0.76 5.25
C ALA A 123 -15.14 0.22 4.73
N ARG A 124 -15.53 1.43 4.36
CA ARG A 124 -14.60 2.47 3.88
C ARG A 124 -13.66 2.98 4.98
N ARG A 125 -14.16 3.19 6.21
CA ARG A 125 -13.33 3.66 7.33
C ARG A 125 -12.32 2.60 7.74
N LEU A 126 -12.73 1.33 7.73
CA LEU A 126 -11.87 0.19 8.04
C LEU A 126 -10.62 0.21 7.16
N THR A 127 -10.79 0.27 5.83
CA THR A 127 -9.65 0.35 4.90
C THR A 127 -8.72 1.53 5.21
N VAL A 128 -9.27 2.72 5.44
CA VAL A 128 -8.46 3.93 5.70
C VAL A 128 -7.66 3.80 7.00
N ILE A 129 -8.27 3.27 8.06
CA ILE A 129 -7.61 3.08 9.35
C ILE A 129 -6.38 2.18 9.20
N PHE A 130 -6.54 1.00 8.57
CA PHE A 130 -5.42 0.06 8.43
C PHE A 130 -4.31 0.59 7.53
N VAL A 131 -4.63 1.28 6.44
CA VAL A 131 -3.62 1.94 5.60
C VAL A 131 -2.85 3.02 6.39
N CYS A 132 -3.54 3.83 7.19
CA CYS A 132 -2.86 4.83 8.04
C CYS A 132 -1.96 4.19 9.10
N LEU A 133 -2.39 3.07 9.70
CA LEU A 133 -1.60 2.33 10.69
C LEU A 133 -0.33 1.72 10.05
N ASP A 134 -0.43 1.15 8.86
CA ASP A 134 0.74 0.64 8.12
C ASP A 134 1.71 1.75 7.73
N ILE A 135 1.20 2.92 7.31
CA ILE A 135 2.05 4.09 7.03
C ILE A 135 2.76 4.55 8.31
N LEU A 136 2.07 4.57 9.46
CA LEU A 136 2.69 4.93 10.74
C LEU A 136 3.81 3.96 11.11
N ALA A 137 3.56 2.65 11.00
CA ALA A 137 4.57 1.63 11.25
C ALA A 137 5.78 1.79 10.31
N PHE A 138 5.55 2.07 9.04
CA PHE A 138 6.61 2.34 8.07
C PHE A 138 7.41 3.60 8.38
N LEU A 139 6.76 4.69 8.78
CA LEU A 139 7.46 5.92 9.20
C LEU A 139 8.34 5.68 10.44
N THR A 140 7.90 4.84 11.37
CA THR A 140 8.71 4.42 12.53
C THR A 140 9.96 3.66 12.08
N GLN A 141 9.84 2.76 11.10
CA GLN A 141 10.97 2.05 10.49
C GLN A 141 11.93 3.01 9.78
N GLY A 142 11.39 3.95 8.98
CA GLY A 142 12.19 4.96 8.27
C GLY A 142 12.96 5.88 9.23
N ALA A 143 12.33 6.34 10.31
CA ALA A 143 12.97 7.18 11.31
C ALA A 143 14.14 6.47 12.02
N SER A 144 14.08 5.15 12.18
CA SER A 144 15.16 4.36 12.80
C SER A 144 16.40 4.25 11.90
N THR A 145 16.25 4.39 10.59
CA THR A 145 17.36 4.24 9.62
C THR A 145 18.47 5.27 9.84
N SER A 146 18.13 6.49 10.29
CA SER A 146 19.13 7.51 10.63
C SER A 146 19.97 7.12 11.85
N LEU A 147 19.43 6.33 12.78
CA LEU A 147 20.14 5.82 13.95
C LEU A 147 21.06 4.64 13.59
N LEU A 148 20.74 3.88 12.55
CA LEU A 148 21.55 2.77 12.05
C LEU A 148 22.88 3.24 11.44
N ASN A 149 22.95 4.48 10.96
CA ASN A 149 24.15 5.09 10.37
C ASN A 149 25.00 5.86 11.40
N SER A 150 24.81 5.63 12.71
CA SER A 150 25.58 6.28 13.77
C SER A 150 26.87 5.52 14.06
N ASP A 151 27.95 6.26 14.39
CA ASP A 151 29.24 5.68 14.79
C ASP A 151 29.21 5.02 16.16
N THR A 152 28.13 5.22 16.94
CA THR A 152 28.01 4.72 18.31
C THR A 152 27.22 3.41 18.34
N ALA A 153 27.84 2.29 18.75
CA ALA A 153 27.21 0.97 18.79
C ALA A 153 25.90 0.91 19.62
N SER A 154 25.79 1.70 20.70
CA SER A 154 24.57 1.81 21.49
C SER A 154 23.43 2.46 20.71
N THR A 155 23.71 3.49 19.90
CA THR A 155 22.72 4.17 19.06
C THR A 155 22.26 3.26 17.94
N VAL A 156 23.16 2.52 17.30
CA VAL A 156 22.82 1.52 16.28
C VAL A 156 21.88 0.46 16.84
N LYS A 157 22.16 -0.06 18.07
CA LYS A 157 21.29 -1.03 18.73
C LYS A 157 19.90 -0.47 19.02
N ILE A 158 19.79 0.78 19.43
CA ILE A 158 18.50 1.46 19.60
C ILE A 158 17.78 1.56 18.25
N GLY A 159 18.47 1.94 17.17
CA GLY A 159 17.94 1.98 15.81
C GLY A 159 17.34 0.64 15.38
N ILE A 160 18.08 -0.47 15.57
CA ILE A 160 17.60 -1.83 15.27
C ILE A 160 16.31 -2.15 16.05
N ASN A 161 16.30 -1.85 17.36
CA ASN A 161 15.13 -2.13 18.21
C ASN A 161 13.89 -1.34 17.77
N ILE A 162 14.05 -0.07 17.38
CA ILE A 162 12.94 0.77 16.87
C ILE A 162 12.47 0.22 15.51
N TYR A 163 13.40 -0.15 14.64
CA TYR A 163 13.09 -0.75 13.34
C TYR A 163 12.27 -2.05 13.50
N MET A 164 12.73 -2.97 14.35
CA MET A 164 12.02 -4.21 14.68
C MET A 164 10.66 -3.95 15.34
N GLY A 165 10.58 -2.94 16.21
CA GLY A 165 9.33 -2.49 16.81
C GLY A 165 8.30 -2.04 15.76
N GLY A 166 8.75 -1.30 14.73
CA GLY A 166 7.91 -0.88 13.60
C GLY A 166 7.39 -2.06 12.78
N ILE A 167 8.25 -3.07 12.50
CA ILE A 167 7.85 -4.29 11.80
C ILE A 167 6.87 -5.11 12.66
N GLY A 168 7.14 -5.26 13.96
CA GLY A 168 6.25 -5.97 14.89
C GLY A 168 4.88 -5.29 15.02
N LEU A 169 4.84 -3.97 15.01
CA LEU A 169 3.59 -3.19 14.99
C LEU A 169 2.78 -3.44 13.71
N GLN A 170 3.44 -3.53 12.56
CA GLN A 170 2.80 -3.86 11.28
C GLN A 170 2.19 -5.26 11.33
N GLU A 171 2.90 -6.25 11.87
CA GLU A 171 2.37 -7.61 12.04
C GLU A 171 1.15 -7.62 12.97
N LEU A 172 1.19 -6.90 14.09
CA LEU A 172 0.04 -6.76 14.98
C LEU A 172 -1.21 -6.24 14.23
N PHE A 173 -1.05 -5.25 13.36
CA PHE A 173 -2.17 -4.74 12.56
C PHE A 173 -2.70 -5.77 11.57
N ILE A 174 -1.82 -6.57 10.97
CA ILE A 174 -2.22 -7.68 10.08
C ILE A 174 -3.01 -8.74 10.87
N LEU A 175 -2.57 -9.11 12.06
CA LEU A 175 -3.29 -10.07 12.92
C LEU A 175 -4.68 -9.54 13.31
N ILE A 176 -4.81 -8.26 13.65
CA ILE A 176 -6.11 -7.63 13.91
C ILE A 176 -6.97 -7.67 12.63
N PHE A 177 -6.38 -7.44 11.47
CA PHE A 177 -7.10 -7.49 10.19
C PHE A 177 -7.55 -8.91 9.83
N ILE A 178 -6.76 -9.94 10.14
CA ILE A 178 -7.18 -11.35 10.04
C ILE A 178 -8.42 -11.60 10.92
N GLY A 179 -8.43 -11.09 12.14
CA GLY A 179 -9.60 -11.16 13.02
C GLY A 179 -10.86 -10.51 12.40
N LEU A 180 -10.69 -9.42 11.67
CA LEU A 180 -11.79 -8.78 10.90
C LEU A 180 -12.27 -9.65 9.74
N ALA A 181 -11.36 -10.32 9.03
CA ALA A 181 -11.70 -11.24 7.95
C ALA A 181 -12.45 -12.48 8.49
N VAL A 182 -12.05 -13.01 9.64
CA VAL A 182 -12.76 -14.09 10.34
C VAL A 182 -14.16 -13.63 10.77
N ARG A 183 -14.29 -12.43 11.29
CA ARG A 183 -15.62 -11.86 11.65
C ARG A 183 -16.51 -11.68 10.42
N PHE A 184 -15.95 -11.24 9.31
CA PHE A 184 -16.68 -11.18 8.04
C PHE A 184 -17.17 -12.58 7.62
N GLN A 185 -16.30 -13.58 7.67
CA GLN A 185 -16.64 -14.96 7.34
C GLN A 185 -17.80 -15.48 8.20
N TYR A 186 -17.76 -15.24 9.51
CA TYR A 186 -18.82 -15.63 10.44
C TYR A 186 -20.16 -14.97 10.09
N LYS A 187 -20.16 -13.65 9.84
CA LYS A 187 -21.36 -12.93 9.41
C LYS A 187 -21.92 -13.48 8.09
N MET A 188 -21.04 -13.75 7.12
CA MET A 188 -21.47 -14.30 5.83
C MET A 188 -22.06 -15.70 5.95
N ALA A 189 -21.54 -16.55 6.85
CA ALA A 189 -22.12 -17.86 7.13
C ALA A 189 -23.54 -17.76 7.73
N ILE A 190 -23.83 -16.70 8.48
CA ILE A 190 -25.21 -16.44 8.97
C ILE A 190 -26.09 -15.96 7.81
N VAL A 191 -25.62 -14.99 7.02
CA VAL A 191 -26.38 -14.47 5.86
C VAL A 191 -26.73 -15.56 4.87
N GLU A 192 -25.82 -16.49 4.57
CA GLU A 192 -26.09 -17.63 3.69
C GLU A 192 -27.19 -18.57 4.19
N ARG A 193 -27.41 -18.64 5.52
CA ARG A 193 -28.48 -19.46 6.10
C ARG A 193 -29.85 -18.80 6.06
N THR A 194 -29.87 -17.47 6.05
CA THR A 194 -31.11 -16.66 6.14
C THR A 194 -31.55 -16.07 4.81
N GLU A 195 -30.61 -15.78 3.92
CA GLU A 195 -30.83 -15.11 2.65
C GLU A 195 -29.96 -15.73 1.54
N HIS A 196 -30.39 -15.59 0.26
CA HIS A 196 -29.55 -15.97 -0.86
C HIS A 196 -28.36 -15.03 -0.97
N SER A 197 -27.14 -15.59 -0.93
CA SER A 197 -25.91 -14.83 -1.11
C SER A 197 -25.85 -14.20 -2.51
N LYS A 198 -25.35 -12.98 -2.61
CA LYS A 198 -25.20 -12.22 -3.87
C LYS A 198 -24.16 -12.81 -4.84
N GLY A 199 -23.51 -13.94 -4.49
CA GLY A 199 -22.50 -14.59 -5.32
C GLY A 199 -21.42 -15.31 -4.50
N PRO A 200 -20.44 -15.96 -5.17
CA PRO A 200 -19.40 -16.75 -4.52
C PRO A 200 -18.36 -15.82 -3.84
N TRP A 201 -18.51 -15.59 -2.56
CA TRP A 201 -17.58 -14.76 -1.76
C TRP A 201 -16.38 -15.56 -1.21
N ARG A 202 -16.52 -16.87 -1.04
CA ARG A 202 -15.52 -17.75 -0.40
C ARG A 202 -14.16 -17.76 -1.11
N PRO A 203 -14.06 -17.92 -2.46
CA PRO A 203 -12.76 -17.95 -3.13
C PRO A 203 -11.99 -16.66 -2.94
N LEU A 204 -12.67 -15.51 -3.00
CA LEU A 204 -12.04 -14.21 -2.78
C LEU A 204 -11.57 -14.05 -1.33
N LEU A 205 -12.34 -14.52 -0.34
CA LEU A 205 -11.93 -14.48 1.06
C LEU A 205 -10.72 -15.40 1.33
N TYR A 206 -10.70 -16.59 0.76
CA TYR A 206 -9.55 -17.48 0.89
C TYR A 206 -8.28 -16.89 0.25
N THR A 207 -8.43 -16.16 -0.85
CA THR A 207 -7.30 -15.42 -1.44
C THR A 207 -6.81 -14.32 -0.49
N VAL A 208 -7.71 -13.60 0.17
CA VAL A 208 -7.33 -12.62 1.21
C VAL A 208 -6.54 -13.31 2.34
N TYR A 209 -7.01 -14.44 2.85
CA TYR A 209 -6.27 -15.20 3.87
C TYR A 209 -4.90 -15.68 3.38
N ALA A 210 -4.84 -16.27 2.19
CA ALA A 210 -3.57 -16.73 1.61
C ALA A 210 -2.58 -15.58 1.47
N THR A 211 -3.03 -14.42 0.98
CA THR A 211 -2.20 -13.24 0.85
C THR A 211 -1.70 -12.74 2.21
N LEU A 212 -2.56 -12.69 3.24
CA LEU A 212 -2.19 -12.27 4.60
C LEU A 212 -1.16 -13.22 5.22
N VAL A 213 -1.32 -14.54 5.05
CA VAL A 213 -0.34 -15.55 5.50
C VAL A 213 1.01 -15.34 4.81
N LEU A 214 1.03 -15.10 3.51
CA LEU A 214 2.27 -14.86 2.76
C LEU A 214 2.97 -13.56 3.22
N ILE A 215 2.20 -12.52 3.51
CA ILE A 215 2.74 -11.27 4.08
C ILE A 215 3.31 -11.51 5.48
N THR A 216 2.62 -12.28 6.34
CA THR A 216 3.10 -12.66 7.67
C THR A 216 4.41 -13.46 7.59
N ILE A 217 4.54 -14.43 6.68
CA ILE A 217 5.80 -15.18 6.45
C ILE A 217 6.95 -14.20 6.15
N ARG A 218 6.72 -13.25 5.26
CA ARG A 218 7.69 -12.21 4.93
C ARG A 218 8.07 -11.35 6.15
N ILE A 219 7.07 -10.91 6.93
CA ILE A 219 7.30 -10.07 8.11
C ILE A 219 8.12 -10.83 9.17
N ILE A 220 7.80 -12.10 9.40
CA ILE A 220 8.57 -12.96 10.33
C ILE A 220 10.02 -13.09 9.83
N TYR A 221 10.22 -13.32 8.53
CA TYR A 221 11.56 -13.34 7.95
C TYR A 221 12.32 -12.04 8.23
N ARG A 222 11.70 -10.88 8.00
CA ARG A 222 12.30 -9.57 8.27
C ARG A 222 12.64 -9.37 9.76
N LEU A 223 11.77 -9.79 10.68
CA LEU A 223 12.06 -9.74 12.10
C LEU A 223 13.28 -10.60 12.47
N VAL A 224 13.36 -11.81 11.93
CA VAL A 224 14.49 -12.72 12.18
C VAL A 224 15.78 -12.18 11.54
N GLU A 225 15.71 -11.65 10.33
CA GLU A 225 16.83 -11.03 9.60
C GLU A 225 17.50 -9.93 10.44
N TYR A 226 16.71 -9.01 10.99
CA TYR A 226 17.21 -7.88 11.77
C TYR A 226 17.51 -8.22 13.25
N SER A 227 16.92 -9.26 13.82
CA SER A 227 17.14 -9.66 15.21
C SER A 227 18.57 -10.09 15.50
N GLY A 228 19.23 -10.70 14.53
CA GLY A 228 20.64 -11.10 14.61
C GLY A 228 21.63 -9.99 14.27
N GLY A 229 21.14 -8.78 13.93
CA GLY A 229 21.96 -7.68 13.43
C GLY A 229 22.21 -7.76 11.92
N LEU A 230 22.74 -6.67 11.36
CA LEU A 230 22.92 -6.48 9.91
C LEU A 230 23.86 -7.51 9.23
N HIS A 231 24.69 -8.19 10.01
CA HIS A 231 25.69 -9.16 9.53
C HIS A 231 25.39 -10.59 9.99
N SER A 232 24.14 -10.87 10.40
CA SER A 232 23.75 -12.23 10.80
C SER A 232 23.80 -13.20 9.60
N ALA A 233 23.94 -14.49 9.88
CA ALA A 233 23.95 -15.53 8.84
C ALA A 233 22.67 -15.55 7.98
N ILE A 234 21.56 -15.05 8.50
CA ILE A 234 20.28 -14.96 7.79
C ILE A 234 20.28 -13.68 6.93
N ALA A 235 20.78 -12.55 7.43
CA ALA A 235 20.84 -11.29 6.70
C ALA A 235 21.77 -11.36 5.48
N THR A 236 22.80 -12.22 5.54
CA THR A 236 23.77 -12.45 4.45
C THR A 236 23.43 -13.62 3.54
N ASN A 237 22.30 -14.32 3.81
CA ASN A 237 21.88 -15.47 3.02
C ASN A 237 20.92 -15.07 1.89
N GLU A 238 21.45 -14.96 0.68
CA GLU A 238 20.67 -14.58 -0.48
C GLU A 238 19.53 -15.56 -0.81
N ALA A 239 19.70 -16.87 -0.59
CA ALA A 239 18.67 -17.85 -0.83
C ALA A 239 17.50 -17.64 0.11
N ALA A 240 17.73 -17.35 1.41
CA ALA A 240 16.70 -17.03 2.37
C ALA A 240 15.89 -15.80 1.95
N PHE A 241 16.54 -14.76 1.45
CA PHE A 241 15.90 -13.56 0.90
C PHE A 241 14.94 -13.90 -0.24
N TYR A 242 15.37 -14.71 -1.23
CA TYR A 242 14.49 -15.06 -2.35
C TYR A 242 13.34 -15.99 -1.94
N ILE A 243 13.60 -16.93 -1.03
CA ILE A 243 12.58 -17.91 -0.61
C ILE A 243 11.56 -17.29 0.35
N LEU A 244 12.00 -16.47 1.31
CA LEU A 244 11.15 -16.02 2.42
C LEU A 244 10.67 -14.56 2.29
N ASP A 245 11.25 -13.78 1.37
CA ASP A 245 10.82 -12.41 1.06
C ASP A 245 10.21 -12.30 -0.34
N ALA A 246 10.97 -12.63 -1.39
CA ALA A 246 10.56 -12.46 -2.77
C ALA A 246 9.41 -13.42 -3.18
N THR A 247 9.56 -14.71 -2.85
CA THR A 247 8.57 -15.72 -3.24
C THR A 247 7.19 -15.50 -2.59
N PRO A 248 7.07 -15.22 -1.29
CA PRO A 248 5.79 -14.88 -0.68
C PRO A 248 5.11 -13.68 -1.34
N MET A 249 5.85 -12.62 -1.66
CA MET A 249 5.29 -11.44 -2.31
C MET A 249 4.83 -11.71 -3.74
N PHE A 250 5.61 -12.49 -4.50
CA PHE A 250 5.18 -12.95 -5.83
C PHE A 250 3.90 -13.79 -5.76
N LEU A 251 3.84 -14.78 -4.86
CA LEU A 251 2.67 -15.64 -4.68
C LEU A 251 1.45 -14.83 -4.22
N ALA A 252 1.63 -13.82 -3.38
CA ALA A 252 0.57 -12.91 -2.96
C ALA A 252 -0.04 -12.17 -4.17
N LEU A 253 0.78 -11.53 -4.99
CA LEU A 253 0.34 -10.86 -6.22
C LEU A 253 -0.27 -11.84 -7.22
N PHE A 254 0.33 -13.01 -7.40
CA PHE A 254 -0.15 -14.04 -8.32
C PHE A 254 -1.52 -14.59 -7.90
N SER A 255 -1.73 -14.84 -6.60
CA SER A 255 -3.03 -15.29 -6.08
C SER A 255 -4.13 -14.25 -6.32
N LEU A 256 -3.82 -12.96 -6.16
CA LEU A 256 -4.72 -11.84 -6.45
C LEU A 256 -5.01 -11.67 -7.96
N ASN A 257 -4.12 -12.12 -8.85
CA ASN A 257 -4.39 -12.23 -10.29
C ASN A 257 -5.40 -13.33 -10.60
N ILE A 258 -5.18 -14.54 -10.05
CA ILE A 258 -6.06 -15.69 -10.29
C ILE A 258 -7.48 -15.39 -9.81
N PHE A 259 -7.62 -14.90 -8.58
CA PHE A 259 -8.89 -14.57 -7.95
C PHE A 259 -9.13 -13.07 -7.91
N HIS A 260 -9.02 -12.43 -9.08
CA HIS A 260 -9.18 -10.98 -9.16
C HIS A 260 -10.55 -10.53 -8.66
N PRO A 261 -10.63 -9.52 -7.76
CA PRO A 261 -11.90 -9.07 -7.16
C PRO A 261 -12.96 -8.68 -8.18
N GLY A 262 -12.56 -8.25 -9.38
CA GLY A 262 -13.46 -7.93 -10.48
C GLY A 262 -14.32 -9.08 -10.98
N ARG A 263 -13.91 -10.34 -10.73
CA ARG A 263 -14.69 -11.54 -11.10
C ARG A 263 -15.81 -11.84 -10.10
N PHE A 264 -15.65 -11.43 -8.85
CA PHE A 264 -16.54 -11.76 -7.73
C PHE A 264 -17.42 -10.58 -7.32
N LEU A 265 -16.92 -9.36 -7.42
CA LEU A 265 -17.64 -8.14 -7.08
C LEU A 265 -18.28 -7.57 -8.36
N VAL A 266 -19.33 -8.22 -8.84
CA VAL A 266 -20.04 -7.84 -10.07
C VAL A 266 -21.43 -7.30 -9.74
N GLY A 267 -21.79 -6.17 -10.32
CA GLY A 267 -23.13 -5.58 -10.20
C GLY A 267 -23.17 -4.25 -9.46
N PRO A 268 -24.37 -3.65 -9.34
CA PRO A 268 -24.57 -2.37 -8.67
C PRO A 268 -24.17 -2.46 -7.18
N GLY A 269 -23.42 -1.49 -6.69
CA GLY A 269 -22.90 -1.48 -5.32
C GLY A 269 -21.56 -2.21 -5.14
N SER A 270 -20.94 -2.75 -6.19
CA SER A 270 -19.60 -3.36 -6.13
C SER A 270 -18.47 -2.35 -5.89
N GLU A 271 -18.74 -1.07 -6.11
CA GLU A 271 -17.84 0.04 -5.80
C GLU A 271 -18.50 0.99 -4.79
N PHE A 272 -17.67 1.68 -4.01
CA PHE A 272 -18.17 2.72 -3.11
C PHE A 272 -18.77 3.88 -3.93
N GLU A 273 -19.98 4.30 -3.61
CA GLU A 273 -20.59 5.48 -4.21
C GLU A 273 -19.65 6.69 -4.07
N LYS A 274 -19.38 7.35 -5.20
CA LYS A 274 -18.67 8.63 -5.18
C LYS A 274 -19.54 9.60 -4.41
N LYS A 275 -19.05 10.15 -3.29
CA LYS A 275 -19.74 11.27 -2.64
C LYS A 275 -20.04 12.31 -3.71
N PRO A 276 -21.29 12.78 -3.82
CA PRO A 276 -21.59 13.88 -4.75
C PRO A 276 -20.60 14.98 -4.42
N LYS A 277 -19.86 15.46 -5.44
CA LYS A 277 -19.01 16.65 -5.27
C LYS A 277 -19.95 17.68 -4.68
N LYS A 278 -19.71 18.10 -3.42
CA LYS A 278 -20.42 19.24 -2.84
C LYS A 278 -20.31 20.29 -3.93
N ALA A 279 -21.44 20.64 -4.54
CA ALA A 279 -21.49 21.75 -5.47
C ALA A 279 -20.73 22.86 -4.72
N LYS A 280 -19.61 23.33 -5.27
CA LYS A 280 -18.96 24.52 -4.80
C LYS A 280 -20.12 25.50 -4.74
N LYS A 281 -20.65 25.79 -3.53
CA LYS A 281 -21.47 26.98 -3.33
C LYS A 281 -20.59 28.05 -3.92
N ARG A 282 -20.87 28.44 -5.16
CA ARG A 282 -20.47 29.74 -5.63
C ARG A 282 -20.92 30.63 -4.50
N LYS A 283 -20.00 31.12 -3.69
CA LYS A 283 -20.17 32.34 -2.97
C LYS A 283 -20.45 33.34 -4.08
N ASN A 284 -21.71 33.47 -4.47
CA ASN A 284 -22.21 34.71 -4.91
C ASN A 284 -21.89 35.64 -3.74
N LYS A 285 -20.74 36.28 -3.80
CA LYS A 285 -20.59 37.58 -3.21
C LYS A 285 -21.69 38.37 -3.90
N ASN A 286 -22.88 38.41 -3.29
CA ASN A 286 -23.75 39.54 -3.46
C ASN A 286 -22.86 40.72 -3.07
N LYS A 287 -22.31 41.36 -4.10
CA LYS A 287 -21.88 42.73 -3.98
C LYS A 287 -23.16 43.42 -3.49
N SER A 288 -23.15 43.75 -2.21
CA SER A 288 -24.04 44.68 -1.59
C SER A 288 -24.31 45.84 -2.56
N GLY A 289 -25.55 46.17 -2.79
CA GLY A 289 -26.01 47.05 -3.80
C GLY A 289 -25.19 48.33 -3.95
N SER A 290 -24.72 48.55 -5.16
CA SER A 290 -24.28 49.90 -5.57
C SER A 290 -25.55 50.66 -5.93
N GLY A 291 -26.20 51.21 -4.94
CA GLY A 291 -27.27 52.20 -5.06
C GLY A 291 -26.83 53.51 -4.43
N LYS A 292 -27.39 54.62 -4.92
CA LYS A 292 -27.10 55.97 -4.43
C LYS A 292 -28.30 56.43 -3.60
N TRP A 293 -28.00 57.02 -2.44
CA TRP A 293 -29.02 57.76 -1.69
C TRP A 293 -29.38 59.06 -2.43
N VAL A 294 -30.61 59.21 -2.80
CA VAL A 294 -31.14 60.42 -3.44
C VAL A 294 -32.15 61.05 -2.48
N LEU A 295 -32.07 62.40 -2.32
CA LEU A 295 -33.02 63.19 -1.56
C LEU A 295 -34.02 63.78 -2.54
N ASP A 296 -35.28 63.59 -2.28
CA ASP A 296 -36.35 64.22 -3.02
C ASP A 296 -36.45 65.72 -2.62
N ASP A 297 -37.17 66.48 -3.45
CA ASP A 297 -37.38 67.94 -3.23
C ASP A 297 -38.06 68.23 -1.86
N ASP A 298 -38.71 67.24 -1.25
CA ASP A 298 -39.34 67.29 0.07
C ASP A 298 -38.41 66.88 1.22
N GLY A 299 -37.09 66.60 0.96
CA GLY A 299 -36.07 66.26 1.95
C GLY A 299 -36.16 64.82 2.47
N GLN A 300 -36.96 63.93 1.87
CA GLN A 300 -36.96 62.49 2.22
C GLN A 300 -35.94 61.75 1.37
N GLY A 301 -35.06 60.98 2.03
CA GLY A 301 -34.06 60.16 1.38
C GLY A 301 -34.60 58.77 1.06
N HIS A 302 -34.54 58.32 -0.19
CA HIS A 302 -34.76 56.96 -0.58
C HIS A 302 -33.54 56.36 -1.28
N PHE A 303 -33.43 55.03 -1.25
CA PHE A 303 -32.31 54.30 -1.84
C PHE A 303 -32.71 53.78 -3.22
N GLU A 304 -32.07 54.31 -4.26
CA GLU A 304 -32.29 53.94 -5.64
C GLU A 304 -31.22 52.97 -6.12
N GLU A 305 -31.59 51.79 -6.61
CA GLU A 305 -30.67 50.84 -7.22
C GLU A 305 -30.31 51.27 -8.62
N LEU A 306 -29.04 51.43 -8.89
CA LEU A 306 -28.53 51.77 -10.22
C LEU A 306 -28.84 50.67 -11.22
N PRO A 307 -29.30 51.04 -12.44
CA PRO A 307 -29.54 50.09 -13.52
C PRO A 307 -28.26 49.33 -13.91
N LEU A 308 -28.43 48.10 -14.41
CA LEU A 308 -27.33 47.18 -14.69
C LEU A 308 -26.29 47.69 -15.69
N ASP A 309 -26.66 48.68 -16.52
CA ASP A 309 -25.78 49.28 -17.56
C ASP A 309 -24.79 50.31 -17.04
N GLU A 310 -24.97 50.86 -15.84
CA GLU A 310 -24.06 51.83 -15.25
C GLU A 310 -23.13 51.24 -14.20
N ARG A 311 -23.09 49.90 -14.05
CA ARG A 311 -22.18 49.21 -13.14
C ARG A 311 -20.87 48.86 -13.86
N VAL A 312 -19.91 49.81 -13.87
CA VAL A 312 -18.55 49.56 -14.35
C VAL A 312 -17.67 49.06 -13.20
#